data_efcb1aaacfa17c3a762ed816f37b139d
#
_entry.id   efcb1aaacfa17c3a762ed816f37b139d
#
_cell.length_a   1.000
_cell.length_b   1.000
_cell.length_c   1.000
_cell.angle_alpha   90.00
_cell.angle_beta   90.00
_cell.angle_gamma   90.00
#
_symmetry.space_group_name_H-M   'P 1'
#
loop_
_entity.id
_entity.type
_entity.pdbx_description
1 polymer ?
#
loop_
_entity_poly.entity_id
_entity_poly.type
_entity_poly.pdbx_seq_one_letter_code
_entity_poly.pdbx_strand_id
1 'polypeptide(L)'
;MLINSVIKSEQVRNDRMIAEYEALISTLPKGSLICRKQEYYYLKYRENGKVCDKYIGKDMELVNDIRNQLERRKHYETMLSRLYDEKKAILKIMEELT
;
A
#
# COMPACT_ATOMS: atom_id res chain seq x y z
N MET A 1 -27.16 -3.98 -22.34
CA MET A 1 -26.81 -2.63 -22.81
C MET A 1 -25.30 -2.44 -22.81
N LEU A 2 -24.81 -1.62 -23.71
CA LEU A 2 -23.38 -1.32 -23.83
C LEU A 2 -22.78 -0.76 -22.54
N ILE A 3 -23.50 0.12 -21.84
CA ILE A 3 -23.04 0.74 -20.60
C ILE A 3 -22.83 -0.30 -19.49
N ASN A 4 -23.67 -1.34 -19.43
CA ASN A 4 -23.51 -2.42 -18.45
C ASN A 4 -22.22 -3.22 -18.71
N SER A 5 -21.88 -3.46 -19.98
CA SER A 5 -20.63 -4.12 -20.35
C SER A 5 -19.42 -3.29 -19.97
N VAL A 6 -19.48 -1.97 -20.17
CA VAL A 6 -18.39 -1.05 -19.79
C VAL A 6 -18.17 -1.08 -18.26
N ILE A 7 -19.24 -0.98 -17.48
CA ILE A 7 -19.16 -1.00 -16.01
C ILE A 7 -18.61 -2.33 -15.50
N LYS A 8 -19.06 -3.45 -16.07
CA LYS A 8 -18.51 -4.77 -15.69
C LYS A 8 -17.03 -4.88 -16.01
N SER A 9 -16.59 -4.37 -17.15
CA SER A 9 -15.17 -4.35 -17.50
C SER A 9 -14.36 -3.52 -16.52
N GLU A 10 -14.89 -2.35 -16.13
CA GLU A 10 -14.23 -1.50 -15.13
C GLU A 10 -14.17 -2.17 -13.76
N GLN A 11 -15.19 -2.92 -13.38
CA GLN A 11 -15.19 -3.68 -12.13
C GLN A 11 -14.08 -4.73 -12.13
N VAL A 12 -13.96 -5.50 -13.22
CA VAL A 12 -12.93 -6.53 -13.35
C VAL A 12 -11.54 -5.91 -13.27
N ARG A 13 -11.32 -4.79 -13.99
CA ARG A 13 -10.05 -4.08 -13.96
C ARG A 13 -9.73 -3.57 -12.57
N ASN A 14 -10.71 -2.98 -11.89
CA ASN A 14 -10.56 -2.45 -10.53
C ASN A 14 -10.19 -3.57 -9.55
N ASP A 15 -10.89 -4.69 -9.57
CA ASP A 15 -10.62 -5.84 -8.68
C ASP A 15 -9.21 -6.38 -8.92
N ARG A 16 -8.78 -6.49 -10.17
CA ARG A 16 -7.43 -6.96 -10.51
C ARG A 16 -6.36 -6.01 -9.99
N MET A 17 -6.54 -4.70 -10.18
CA MET A 17 -5.57 -3.71 -9.71
C MET A 17 -5.49 -3.67 -8.19
N ILE A 18 -6.60 -3.81 -7.49
CA ILE A 18 -6.61 -3.91 -6.02
C ILE A 18 -5.77 -5.10 -5.58
N ALA A 19 -5.99 -6.27 -6.18
CA ALA A 19 -5.23 -7.47 -5.84
C ALA A 19 -3.74 -7.31 -6.12
N GLU A 20 -3.37 -6.68 -7.24
CA GLU A 20 -1.98 -6.42 -7.60
C GLU A 20 -1.29 -5.49 -6.59
N TYR A 21 -1.95 -4.39 -6.20
CA TYR A 21 -1.37 -3.46 -5.22
C TYR A 21 -1.29 -4.07 -3.83
N GLU A 22 -2.28 -4.84 -3.41
CA GLU A 22 -2.23 -5.56 -2.13
C GLU A 22 -1.05 -6.54 -2.09
N ALA A 23 -0.81 -7.27 -3.18
CA ALA A 23 0.32 -8.17 -3.29
C ALA A 23 1.66 -7.42 -3.22
N LEU A 24 1.80 -6.30 -3.93
CA LEU A 24 3.00 -5.48 -3.89
C LEU A 24 3.27 -4.93 -2.48
N ILE A 25 2.25 -4.41 -1.82
CA ILE A 25 2.35 -3.87 -0.46
C ILE A 25 2.82 -4.95 0.51
N SER A 26 2.33 -6.18 0.36
CA SER A 26 2.68 -7.28 1.25
C SER A 26 4.17 -7.64 1.21
N THR A 27 4.88 -7.28 0.13
CA THR A 27 6.31 -7.57 -0.01
C THR A 27 7.20 -6.48 0.57
N LEU A 28 6.63 -5.35 0.98
CA LEU A 28 7.40 -4.18 1.43
C LEU A 28 7.35 -4.05 2.95
N PRO A 29 8.43 -3.51 3.56
CA PRO A 29 8.44 -3.26 4.98
C PRO A 29 7.42 -2.18 5.34
N LYS A 30 6.94 -2.23 6.58
CA LYS A 30 6.05 -1.21 7.14
C LYS A 30 6.73 -0.52 8.32
N GLY A 31 6.33 0.70 8.63
CA GLY A 31 6.81 1.41 9.79
C GLY A 31 7.55 2.68 9.43
N SER A 32 8.36 3.15 10.36
CA SER A 32 9.12 4.39 10.26
C SER A 32 10.57 4.18 10.64
N LEU A 33 11.47 4.83 9.91
CA LEU A 33 12.88 4.85 10.28
C LEU A 33 13.11 5.86 11.39
N ILE A 34 13.83 5.44 12.43
CA ILE A 34 14.21 6.27 13.56
C ILE A 34 15.72 6.25 13.66
N CYS A 35 16.33 7.43 13.83
CA CYS A 35 17.76 7.56 14.07
C CYS A 35 17.99 7.85 15.55
N ARG A 36 18.79 7.02 16.23
CA ARG A 36 19.18 7.23 17.61
C ARG A 36 20.66 7.57 17.69
N LYS A 37 21.01 8.50 18.57
CA LYS A 37 22.39 8.94 18.78
C LYS A 37 23.06 9.44 17.50
N GLN A 38 22.26 9.96 16.56
CA GLN A 38 22.68 10.52 15.27
C GLN A 38 23.39 9.50 14.35
N GLU A 39 23.39 8.22 14.69
CA GLU A 39 24.22 7.24 14.04
C GLU A 39 23.54 5.91 13.79
N TYR A 40 22.65 5.50 14.69
CA TYR A 40 22.03 4.18 14.65
C TYR A 40 20.60 4.25 14.17
N TYR A 41 20.27 3.50 13.11
CA TYR A 41 18.94 3.49 12.53
C TYR A 41 18.17 2.25 12.97
N TYR A 42 16.90 2.46 13.26
CA TYR A 42 15.93 1.43 13.65
C TYR A 42 14.68 1.57 12.80
N LEU A 43 14.06 0.45 12.47
CA LEU A 43 12.73 0.43 11.87
C LEU A 43 11.72 0.17 12.97
N LYS A 44 10.85 1.14 13.23
CA LYS A 44 9.78 1.02 14.21
C LYS A 44 8.49 0.66 13.50
N TYR A 45 7.86 -0.43 13.92
CA TYR A 45 6.63 -0.91 13.32
C TYR A 45 5.72 -1.55 14.36
N ARG A 46 4.47 -1.81 13.98
CA ARG A 46 3.52 -2.52 14.85
C ARG A 46 3.28 -3.92 14.31
N GLU A 47 3.27 -4.88 15.21
CA GLU A 47 2.95 -6.26 14.89
C GLU A 47 2.14 -6.84 16.05
N ASN A 48 0.96 -7.38 15.73
CA ASN A 48 0.03 -7.94 16.70
C ASN A 48 -0.30 -6.97 17.85
N GLY A 49 -0.47 -5.70 17.51
CA GLY A 49 -0.81 -4.65 18.47
C GLY A 49 0.36 -4.15 19.32
N LYS A 50 1.57 -4.67 19.11
CA LYS A 50 2.77 -4.28 19.85
C LYS A 50 3.70 -3.46 18.97
N VAL A 51 4.36 -2.46 19.56
CA VAL A 51 5.41 -1.69 18.90
C VAL A 51 6.70 -2.48 18.94
N CYS A 52 7.31 -2.67 17.76
CA CYS A 52 8.57 -3.39 17.61
C CYS A 52 9.61 -2.47 17.00
N ASP A 53 10.86 -2.61 17.43
CA ASP A 53 11.99 -1.90 16.85
C ASP A 53 12.96 -2.93 16.28
N LYS A 54 13.29 -2.79 15.00
CA LYS A 54 14.27 -3.63 14.32
C LYS A 54 15.53 -2.81 14.07
N TYR A 55 16.66 -3.26 14.59
CA TYR A 55 17.94 -2.60 14.35
C TYR A 55 18.35 -2.76 12.88
N ILE A 56 18.63 -1.64 12.21
CA ILE A 56 19.11 -1.61 10.83
C ILE A 56 20.61 -1.40 10.78
N GLY A 57 21.13 -0.48 11.58
CA GLY A 57 22.57 -0.21 11.65
C GLY A 57 22.96 1.17 11.20
N LYS A 58 24.22 1.30 10.80
CA LYS A 58 24.84 2.56 10.34
C LYS A 58 25.03 2.63 8.85
N ASP A 59 24.88 1.53 8.14
CA ASP A 59 25.10 1.47 6.69
C ASP A 59 24.06 2.30 5.97
N MET A 60 24.46 3.45 5.46
CA MET A 60 23.55 4.39 4.80
C MET A 60 22.99 3.84 3.50
N GLU A 61 23.70 2.94 2.83
CA GLU A 61 23.18 2.28 1.64
C GLU A 61 21.96 1.41 2.00
N LEU A 62 22.08 0.62 3.05
CA LEU A 62 20.97 -0.21 3.56
C LEU A 62 19.82 0.65 4.08
N VAL A 63 20.15 1.71 4.84
CA VAL A 63 19.15 2.63 5.37
C VAL A 63 18.35 3.30 4.24
N ASN A 64 19.04 3.76 3.21
CA ASN A 64 18.39 4.41 2.06
C ASN A 64 17.54 3.42 1.27
N ASP A 65 17.98 2.18 1.14
CA ASP A 65 17.19 1.12 0.50
C ASP A 65 15.86 0.90 1.23
N ILE A 66 15.92 0.79 2.54
CA ILE A 66 14.71 0.64 3.36
C ILE A 66 13.82 1.88 3.25
N ARG A 67 14.42 3.07 3.28
CA ARG A 67 13.66 4.33 3.12
C ARG A 67 12.90 4.34 1.80
N ASN A 68 13.55 3.94 0.72
CA ASN A 68 12.93 3.88 -0.61
C ASN A 68 11.79 2.86 -0.64
N GLN A 69 11.95 1.72 0.03
CA GLN A 69 10.89 0.71 0.13
C GLN A 69 9.69 1.23 0.92
N LEU A 70 9.92 1.97 2.01
CA LEU A 70 8.85 2.57 2.79
C LEU A 70 8.09 3.63 1.99
N GLU A 71 8.80 4.44 1.20
CA GLU A 71 8.18 5.44 0.33
C GLU A 71 7.35 4.77 -0.77
N ARG A 72 7.87 3.69 -1.34
CA ARG A 72 7.15 2.90 -2.36
C ARG A 72 5.87 2.31 -1.78
N ARG A 73 5.94 1.75 -0.57
CA ARG A 73 4.77 1.24 0.13
C ARG A 73 3.71 2.32 0.32
N LYS A 74 4.14 3.48 0.78
CA LYS A 74 3.25 4.63 1.00
C LYS A 74 2.54 5.05 -0.29
N HIS A 75 3.29 5.08 -1.39
CA HIS A 75 2.72 5.38 -2.71
C HIS A 75 1.67 4.34 -3.11
N TYR A 76 1.98 3.05 -2.95
CA TYR A 76 1.04 1.98 -3.28
C TYR A 76 -0.20 2.01 -2.40
N GLU A 77 -0.06 2.33 -1.12
CA GLU A 77 -1.20 2.48 -0.21
C GLU A 77 -2.12 3.63 -0.65
N THR A 78 -1.54 4.73 -1.14
CA THR A 78 -2.32 5.84 -1.70
C THR A 78 -3.10 5.40 -2.94
N MET A 79 -2.45 4.68 -3.84
CA MET A 79 -3.10 4.15 -5.04
C MET A 79 -4.20 3.16 -4.70
N LEU A 80 -3.96 2.30 -3.72
CA LEU A 80 -4.94 1.33 -3.26
C LEU A 80 -6.17 2.03 -2.68
N SER A 81 -5.97 3.07 -1.89
CA SER A 81 -7.07 3.87 -1.33
C SER A 81 -7.95 4.46 -2.44
N ARG A 82 -7.34 4.99 -3.50
CA ARG A 82 -8.07 5.51 -4.67
C ARG A 82 -8.85 4.41 -5.39
N LEU A 83 -8.28 3.22 -5.47
CA LEU A 83 -8.95 2.08 -6.10
C LEU A 83 -10.17 1.62 -5.29
N TYR A 84 -10.10 1.66 -3.98
CA TYR A 84 -11.25 1.38 -3.13
C TYR A 84 -12.35 2.41 -3.29
N ASP A 85 -12.01 3.69 -3.42
CA ASP A 85 -12.98 4.74 -3.70
C ASP A 85 -13.65 4.53 -5.05
N GLU A 86 -12.87 4.18 -6.08
CA GLU A 86 -13.37 3.83 -7.40
C GLU A 86 -14.31 2.61 -7.33
N LYS A 87 -13.94 1.61 -6.55
CA LYS A 87 -14.77 0.42 -6.34
C LYS A 87 -16.13 0.78 -5.77
N LYS A 88 -16.18 1.65 -4.77
CA LYS A 88 -17.44 2.13 -4.19
C LYS A 88 -18.30 2.81 -5.25
N ALA A 89 -17.71 3.64 -6.09
CA ALA A 89 -18.42 4.34 -7.16
C ALA A 89 -18.99 3.34 -8.19
N ILE A 90 -18.16 2.34 -8.58
CA ILE A 90 -18.59 1.30 -9.54
C ILE A 90 -19.78 0.49 -8.97
N LEU A 91 -19.67 0.06 -7.73
CA LEU A 91 -20.74 -0.73 -7.08
C LEU A 91 -22.04 0.07 -6.97
N LYS A 92 -21.95 1.37 -6.70
CA LYS A 92 -23.11 2.24 -6.64
C LYS A 92 -23.77 2.37 -8.01
N ILE A 93 -23.00 2.53 -9.06
CA ILE A 93 -23.51 2.60 -10.44
C ILE A 93 -24.19 1.27 -10.81
N MET A 94 -23.57 0.14 -10.50
CA MET A 94 -24.12 -1.18 -10.75
C MET A 94 -25.45 -1.38 -10.02
N GLU A 95 -25.55 -0.92 -8.78
CA GLU A 95 -26.77 -0.97 -8.00
C GLU A 95 -27.90 -0.17 -8.68
N GLU A 96 -27.57 1.00 -9.22
CA GLU A 96 -28.54 1.86 -9.93
C GLU A 96 -28.99 1.25 -11.27
N LEU A 97 -28.17 0.40 -11.89
CA LEU A 97 -28.47 -0.23 -13.17
C LEU A 97 -29.31 -1.52 -13.04
N THR A 98 -29.46 -2.03 -11.84
CA THR A 98 -30.35 -3.18 -11.57
C THR A 98 -31.74 -2.71 -11.09
#